data_4385006c10bfd7c72e4bd062b254e020
#
_entry.id   4385006c10bfd7c72e4bd062b254e020
#
_cell.length_a   1.000
_cell.length_b   1.000
_cell.length_c   1.000
_cell.angle_alpha   90.00
_cell.angle_beta   90.00
_cell.angle_gamma   90.00
#
_symmetry.space_group_name_H-M   'P 1'
#
loop_
_entity.id
_entity.type
_entity.pdbx_description
1 polymer ?
#
loop_
_entity_poly.entity_id
_entity_poly.type
_entity_poly.pdbx_seq_one_letter_code
_entity_poly.pdbx_strand_id
1 'polypeptide(L)'
;MLHTVYAWSLMVASPYISYAVQGAKVWISANMQFLCEQAQLMQMLSPYGVSEEEYIKKAMKCKCNEALWLLRMTFVVTTQISTSRELNRTSPNAIAEQSTRYCNLEKKGGVQVCEPRWYAAGTRWQRFLYRTACSIGSWLYNRLLKSGLKPQDARGILPLDTYTVVAYTYSIKEWKNIIDLRWHETTGKAHPNAKYVVGDIRNIINKRMKEYIPDFDI
;
A
#
# COMPACT_ATOMS: atom_id res chain seq x y z
N MET A 1 4.41 -16.39 3.65
CA MET A 1 3.28 -15.49 3.90
C MET A 1 2.79 -14.99 2.55
N LEU A 2 1.50 -14.97 2.32
CA LEU A 2 0.92 -14.48 1.07
C LEU A 2 0.82 -12.95 1.11
N HIS A 3 0.80 -12.32 -0.06
CA HIS A 3 0.48 -10.89 -0.15
C HIS A 3 -0.94 -10.67 0.35
N THR A 4 -1.12 -9.66 1.18
CA THR A 4 -2.42 -9.29 1.72
C THR A 4 -2.64 -7.80 1.52
N VAL A 5 -3.79 -7.45 1.01
CA VAL A 5 -4.23 -6.07 0.82
C VAL A 5 -5.49 -5.86 1.63
N TYR A 6 -5.47 -4.89 2.52
CA TYR A 6 -6.64 -4.48 3.30
C TYR A 6 -7.11 -3.12 2.81
N ALA A 7 -8.37 -3.07 2.38
CA ALA A 7 -9.00 -1.81 2.01
C ALA A 7 -9.37 -1.00 3.24
N TRP A 8 -9.26 0.28 3.08
CA TRP A 8 -9.61 1.27 4.07
C TRP A 8 -10.61 2.27 3.53
N SER A 9 -11.43 2.79 4.41
CA SER A 9 -12.54 3.66 4.05
C SER A 9 -12.14 4.79 3.11
N LEU A 10 -13.06 5.17 2.25
CA LEU A 10 -13.04 6.45 1.57
C LEU A 10 -12.95 7.55 2.61
N MET A 11 -11.95 8.40 2.51
CA MET A 11 -11.83 9.55 3.39
C MET A 11 -12.55 10.74 2.80
N VAL A 12 -13.54 11.19 3.53
CA VAL A 12 -14.19 12.47 3.28
C VAL A 12 -13.94 13.36 4.48
N ALA A 13 -13.18 14.40 4.28
CA ALA A 13 -13.23 15.62 5.05
C ALA A 13 -12.78 15.61 6.52
N SER A 14 -11.72 14.95 6.93
CA SER A 14 -11.01 15.41 8.13
C SER A 14 -9.56 14.99 8.15
N PRO A 15 -8.60 15.90 8.37
CA PRO A 15 -7.18 15.56 8.45
C PRO A 15 -6.80 14.78 9.72
N TYR A 16 -7.74 14.54 10.63
CA TYR A 16 -7.48 13.97 11.96
C TYR A 16 -8.16 12.61 12.20
N ILE A 17 -8.64 11.96 11.18
CA ILE A 17 -9.39 10.71 11.39
C ILE A 17 -8.45 9.52 11.37
N SER A 18 -8.37 8.82 12.52
CA SER A 18 -7.86 7.47 12.59
C SER A 18 -9.01 6.50 12.38
N TYR A 19 -8.89 5.62 11.38
CA TYR A 19 -9.89 4.59 11.17
C TYR A 19 -9.36 3.24 11.62
N ALA A 20 -10.21 2.48 12.28
CA ALA A 20 -10.02 1.07 12.50
C ALA A 20 -11.01 0.30 11.64
N VAL A 21 -10.54 -0.52 10.72
CA VAL A 21 -11.35 -1.48 9.99
C VAL A 21 -10.82 -2.86 10.33
N GLN A 22 -11.68 -3.72 10.86
CA GLN A 22 -11.39 -5.12 11.12
C GLN A 22 -10.02 -5.39 11.77
N GLY A 23 -9.68 -4.61 12.79
CA GLY A 23 -8.49 -4.83 13.61
C GLY A 23 -7.20 -4.16 13.14
N ALA A 24 -7.17 -3.49 12.01
CA ALA A 24 -6.03 -2.69 11.58
C ALA A 24 -6.23 -1.21 11.90
N LYS A 25 -5.29 -0.59 12.62
CA LYS A 25 -5.23 0.87 12.78
C LYS A 25 -4.33 1.45 11.70
N VAL A 26 -4.87 2.35 10.90
CA VAL A 26 -4.08 3.12 9.94
C VAL A 26 -3.98 4.56 10.40
N TRP A 27 -2.78 5.04 10.50
CA TRP A 27 -2.49 6.45 10.78
C TRP A 27 -2.30 7.18 9.46
N ILE A 28 -3.08 8.21 9.25
CA ILE A 28 -2.94 9.06 8.09
C ILE A 28 -2.20 10.31 8.50
N SER A 29 -0.99 10.47 7.99
CA SER A 29 -0.32 11.76 8.06
C SER A 29 -0.88 12.67 6.98
N ALA A 30 -1.54 13.75 7.39
CA ALA A 30 -1.92 14.80 6.47
C ALA A 30 -0.66 15.57 6.06
N ASN A 31 -0.27 15.46 4.79
CA ASN A 31 0.74 16.34 4.22
C ASN A 31 0.09 17.62 3.68
N MET A 32 0.90 18.64 3.33
CA MET A 32 0.39 19.92 2.82
C MET A 32 -0.47 19.76 1.56
N GLN A 33 -0.13 18.82 0.69
CA GLN A 33 -0.92 18.54 -0.50
C GLN A 33 -2.32 18.04 -0.12
N PHE A 34 -2.42 17.12 0.83
CA PHE A 34 -3.70 16.63 1.33
C PHE A 34 -4.53 17.77 1.93
N LEU A 35 -3.92 18.66 2.73
CA LEU A 35 -4.61 19.80 3.31
C LEU A 35 -5.10 20.77 2.24
N CYS A 36 -4.30 21.04 1.20
CA CYS A 36 -4.71 21.88 0.07
C CYS A 36 -5.87 21.25 -0.71
N GLU A 37 -5.80 19.97 -1.02
CA GLU A 37 -6.88 19.24 -1.70
C GLU A 37 -8.16 19.25 -0.85
N GLN A 38 -8.06 19.03 0.46
CA GLN A 38 -9.21 19.10 1.36
C GLN A 38 -9.80 20.50 1.43
N ALA A 39 -8.96 21.54 1.47
CA ALA A 39 -9.43 22.92 1.46
C ALA A 39 -10.20 23.24 0.16
N GLN A 40 -9.69 22.83 -0.99
CA GLN A 40 -10.40 22.98 -2.27
C GLN A 40 -11.75 22.26 -2.26
N LEU A 41 -11.78 21.01 -1.77
CA LEU A 41 -13.00 20.24 -1.66
C LEU A 41 -14.03 20.90 -0.73
N MET A 42 -13.58 21.42 0.41
CA MET A 42 -14.46 22.12 1.35
C MET A 42 -15.03 23.41 0.76
N GLN A 43 -14.25 24.16 -0.01
CA GLN A 43 -14.74 25.33 -0.75
C GLN A 43 -15.79 24.97 -1.79
N MET A 44 -15.65 23.82 -2.47
CA MET A 44 -16.58 23.37 -3.51
C MET A 44 -17.89 22.81 -2.94
N LEU A 45 -17.88 22.27 -1.72
CA LEU A 45 -18.97 21.41 -1.25
C LEU A 45 -19.72 21.94 -0.02
N SER A 46 -19.11 22.60 0.88
CA SER A 46 -19.66 23.30 2.06
C SER A 46 -18.60 23.43 3.16
N PRO A 47 -18.63 24.48 3.98
CA PRO A 47 -17.76 24.62 5.14
C PRO A 47 -18.06 23.66 6.31
N TYR A 48 -19.15 22.87 6.23
CA TYR A 48 -19.55 21.97 7.29
C TYR A 48 -19.40 20.52 6.85
N GLY A 49 -18.75 19.70 7.68
CA GLY A 49 -18.47 18.32 7.38
C GLY A 49 -19.69 17.57 6.88
N VAL A 50 -19.58 17.01 5.70
CA VAL A 50 -20.60 16.18 5.06
C VAL A 50 -20.22 14.71 5.23
N SER A 51 -21.21 13.84 5.31
CA SER A 51 -20.98 12.41 5.28
C SER A 51 -20.37 11.99 3.95
N GLU A 52 -19.67 10.85 3.90
CA GLU A 52 -19.12 10.27 2.69
C GLU A 52 -20.19 10.18 1.59
N GLU A 53 -21.36 9.66 1.94
CA GLU A 53 -22.47 9.49 1.01
C GLU A 53 -23.00 10.83 0.45
N GLU A 54 -23.14 11.81 1.31
CA GLU A 54 -23.60 13.15 0.92
C GLU A 54 -22.58 13.84 0.02
N TYR A 55 -21.28 13.68 0.33
CA TYR A 55 -20.19 14.18 -0.47
C TYR A 55 -20.24 13.60 -1.89
N ILE A 56 -20.31 12.29 -2.01
CA ILE A 56 -20.36 11.62 -3.32
C ILE A 56 -21.59 12.04 -4.09
N LYS A 57 -22.75 12.10 -3.45
CA LYS A 57 -24.00 12.59 -4.09
C LYS A 57 -23.87 14.03 -4.59
N LYS A 58 -23.25 14.92 -3.81
CA LYS A 58 -23.00 16.31 -4.23
C LYS A 58 -22.00 16.39 -5.37
N ALA A 59 -20.90 15.66 -5.30
CA ALA A 59 -19.90 15.60 -6.36
C ALA A 59 -20.49 15.11 -7.68
N MET A 60 -21.36 14.11 -7.66
CA MET A 60 -22.06 13.61 -8.83
C MET A 60 -23.03 14.66 -9.40
N LYS A 61 -23.79 15.37 -8.54
CA LYS A 61 -24.75 16.40 -8.99
C LYS A 61 -24.05 17.60 -9.63
N CYS A 62 -22.88 17.97 -9.13
CA CYS A 62 -22.11 19.11 -9.66
C CYS A 62 -21.50 18.85 -11.05
N LYS A 63 -21.65 17.64 -11.63
CA LYS A 63 -20.94 17.20 -12.83
C LYS A 63 -19.43 17.40 -12.77
N CYS A 64 -18.88 17.55 -11.56
CA CYS A 64 -17.49 17.78 -11.31
C CYS A 64 -16.81 16.44 -11.04
N ASN A 65 -16.41 15.75 -12.09
CA ASN A 65 -15.65 14.50 -11.96
C ASN A 65 -14.36 14.69 -11.13
N GLU A 66 -13.83 15.92 -11.08
CA GLU A 66 -12.63 16.23 -10.31
C GLU A 66 -12.81 15.98 -8.82
N ALA A 67 -13.98 16.28 -8.26
CA ALA A 67 -14.25 16.05 -6.83
C ALA A 67 -14.19 14.56 -6.45
N LEU A 68 -14.69 13.67 -7.32
CA LEU A 68 -14.59 12.22 -7.13
C LEU A 68 -13.13 11.73 -7.21
N TRP A 69 -12.35 12.29 -8.12
CA TRP A 69 -10.95 11.94 -8.27
C TRP A 69 -10.08 12.36 -7.08
N LEU A 70 -10.52 13.34 -6.30
CA LEU A 70 -9.81 13.79 -5.10
C LEU A 70 -10.14 12.98 -3.84
N LEU A 71 -11.15 12.11 -3.87
CA LEU A 71 -11.40 11.16 -2.77
C LEU A 71 -10.15 10.31 -2.51
N ARG A 72 -9.82 10.11 -1.24
CA ARG A 72 -8.64 9.35 -0.86
C ARG A 72 -9.02 7.99 -0.30
N MET A 73 -8.24 6.99 -0.69
CA MET A 73 -8.30 5.66 -0.08
C MET A 73 -6.94 5.27 0.47
N THR A 74 -6.97 4.67 1.65
CA THR A 74 -5.77 4.10 2.27
C THR A 74 -5.82 2.59 2.16
N PHE A 75 -4.72 2.02 1.70
CA PHE A 75 -4.51 0.57 1.69
C PHE A 75 -3.32 0.21 2.55
N VAL A 76 -3.52 -0.75 3.45
CA VAL A 76 -2.43 -1.38 4.18
C VAL A 76 -2.04 -2.65 3.42
N VAL A 77 -0.86 -2.64 2.87
CA VAL A 77 -0.35 -3.72 2.02
C VAL A 77 0.72 -4.48 2.76
N THR A 78 0.52 -5.76 2.92
CA THR A 78 1.55 -6.69 3.35
C THR A 78 2.21 -7.30 2.13
N THR A 79 3.49 -7.08 1.96
CA THR A 79 4.21 -7.50 0.76
C THR A 79 5.71 -7.66 1.03
N GLN A 80 6.49 -7.80 -0.01
CA GLN A 80 7.96 -7.85 0.00
C GLN A 80 8.55 -6.44 -0.07
N ILE A 81 9.72 -6.24 0.51
CA ILE A 81 10.49 -4.99 0.37
C ILE A 81 10.76 -4.66 -1.11
N SER A 82 11.04 -5.66 -1.95
CA SER A 82 11.21 -5.47 -3.40
C SER A 82 9.98 -4.87 -4.06
N THR A 83 8.80 -5.38 -3.71
CA THR A 83 7.52 -4.90 -4.25
C THR A 83 7.18 -3.51 -3.73
N SER A 84 7.38 -3.24 -2.44
CA SER A 84 7.14 -1.90 -1.88
C SER A 84 8.01 -0.85 -2.57
N ARG A 85 9.28 -1.14 -2.82
CA ARG A 85 10.19 -0.24 -3.53
C ARG A 85 9.75 0.08 -4.96
N GLU A 86 9.10 -0.85 -5.65
CA GLU A 86 8.54 -0.59 -6.97
C GLU A 86 7.29 0.31 -6.88
N LEU A 87 6.43 0.07 -5.91
CA LEU A 87 5.23 0.89 -5.70
C LEU A 87 5.57 2.30 -5.19
N ASN A 88 6.59 2.44 -4.34
CA ASN A 88 7.05 3.72 -3.81
C ASN A 88 7.59 4.69 -4.88
N ARG A 89 7.86 4.21 -6.08
CA ARG A 89 8.32 5.04 -7.22
C ARG A 89 7.17 5.59 -8.06
N THR A 90 5.95 5.15 -7.83
CA THR A 90 4.82 5.48 -8.70
C THR A 90 4.15 6.79 -8.32
N SER A 91 4.16 7.15 -7.06
CA SER A 91 3.62 8.41 -6.58
C SER A 91 4.37 8.86 -5.32
N PRO A 92 4.72 10.12 -5.19
CA PRO A 92 5.36 10.63 -3.99
C PRO A 92 4.36 10.84 -2.85
N ASN A 93 4.75 10.50 -1.63
CA ASN A 93 4.41 11.28 -0.44
C ASN A 93 3.28 10.87 0.50
N ALA A 94 2.55 9.78 0.32
CA ALA A 94 1.60 9.34 1.35
C ALA A 94 1.82 7.88 1.72
N ILE A 95 3.07 7.58 2.11
CA ILE A 95 3.55 6.24 2.37
C ILE A 95 4.07 6.16 3.80
N ALA A 96 3.58 5.18 4.55
CA ALA A 96 4.15 4.80 5.84
C ALA A 96 4.56 3.33 5.77
N GLU A 97 5.86 3.06 5.73
CA GLU A 97 6.41 1.70 5.64
C GLU A 97 7.10 1.28 6.95
N GLN A 98 6.93 0.02 7.31
CA GLN A 98 7.63 -0.56 8.47
C GLN A 98 9.15 -0.41 8.30
N SER A 99 9.77 0.30 9.22
CA SER A 99 11.21 0.56 9.16
C SER A 99 12.02 -0.66 9.57
N THR A 100 12.90 -1.12 8.70
CA THR A 100 13.93 -2.12 9.02
C THR A 100 15.14 -1.54 9.77
N ARG A 101 15.21 -0.22 9.97
CA ARG A 101 16.28 0.43 10.74
C ARG A 101 16.08 0.27 12.23
N TYR A 102 14.84 0.45 12.68
CA TYR A 102 14.49 0.47 14.12
C TYR A 102 13.81 -0.82 14.57
N CYS A 103 13.25 -1.59 13.64
CA CYS A 103 12.62 -2.86 13.96
C CYS A 103 13.65 -3.98 14.00
N ASN A 104 13.88 -4.51 15.22
CA ASN A 104 14.59 -5.77 15.38
C ASN A 104 13.64 -6.91 15.02
N LEU A 105 13.86 -7.53 13.85
CA LEU A 105 13.01 -8.61 13.36
C LEU A 105 13.11 -9.87 14.23
N GLU A 106 14.24 -10.13 14.87
CA GLU A 106 14.40 -11.27 15.80
C GLU A 106 13.41 -11.18 16.97
N LYS A 107 13.28 -9.98 17.56
CA LYS A 107 12.34 -9.72 18.66
C LYS A 107 10.87 -9.75 18.24
N LYS A 108 10.60 -9.68 16.93
CA LYS A 108 9.25 -9.73 16.35
C LYS A 108 8.87 -11.11 15.79
N GLY A 109 9.53 -12.16 16.22
CA GLY A 109 9.24 -13.52 15.75
C GLY A 109 10.12 -14.01 14.62
N GLY A 110 11.23 -13.31 14.34
CA GLY A 110 12.20 -13.68 13.30
C GLY A 110 11.96 -12.97 11.96
N VAL A 111 12.91 -13.19 11.05
CA VAL A 111 12.81 -12.68 9.67
C VAL A 111 11.74 -13.48 8.92
N GLN A 112 10.69 -12.81 8.54
CA GLN A 112 9.62 -13.38 7.72
C GLN A 112 9.83 -13.00 6.27
N VAL A 113 9.46 -13.89 5.35
CA VAL A 113 9.60 -13.72 3.90
C VAL A 113 8.23 -13.89 3.25
N CYS A 114 7.86 -13.00 2.35
CA CYS A 114 6.71 -13.18 1.49
C CYS A 114 7.11 -14.01 0.28
N GLU A 115 6.42 -15.12 0.04
CA GLU A 115 6.70 -15.97 -1.11
C GLU A 115 6.38 -15.21 -2.42
N PRO A 116 7.33 -15.14 -3.37
CA PRO A 116 7.09 -14.50 -4.65
C PRO A 116 6.11 -15.33 -5.51
N ARG A 117 5.45 -14.69 -6.45
CA ARG A 117 4.43 -15.34 -7.31
C ARG A 117 4.94 -16.59 -8.03
N TRP A 118 6.19 -16.57 -8.50
CA TRP A 118 6.79 -17.72 -9.20
C TRP A 118 6.96 -18.93 -8.30
N TYR A 119 7.00 -18.76 -6.97
CA TYR A 119 7.33 -19.84 -6.04
C TYR A 119 6.36 -21.01 -6.13
N ALA A 120 5.07 -20.76 -6.32
CA ALA A 120 4.06 -21.82 -6.45
C ALA A 120 4.29 -22.67 -7.72
N ALA A 121 4.67 -22.03 -8.83
CA ALA A 121 4.93 -22.69 -10.11
C ALA A 121 6.38 -23.19 -10.25
N GLY A 122 7.27 -22.82 -9.33
CA GLY A 122 8.68 -23.16 -9.37
C GLY A 122 8.94 -24.66 -9.19
N THR A 123 10.03 -25.15 -9.77
CA THR A 123 10.49 -26.53 -9.56
C THR A 123 10.89 -26.78 -8.11
N ARG A 124 10.98 -28.05 -7.71
CA ARG A 124 11.47 -28.41 -6.37
C ARG A 124 12.87 -27.87 -6.10
N TRP A 125 13.73 -27.86 -7.12
CA TRP A 125 15.10 -27.34 -7.02
C TRP A 125 15.13 -25.81 -6.83
N GLN A 126 14.35 -25.07 -7.61
CA GLN A 126 14.24 -23.61 -7.46
C GLN A 126 13.73 -23.21 -6.08
N ARG A 127 12.69 -23.89 -5.58
CA ARG A 127 12.17 -23.66 -4.23
C ARG A 127 13.17 -24.00 -3.14
N PHE A 128 13.95 -25.08 -3.32
CA PHE A 128 15.01 -25.46 -2.39
C PHE A 128 16.11 -24.38 -2.32
N LEU A 129 16.62 -23.94 -3.46
CA LEU A 129 17.63 -22.88 -3.53
C LEU A 129 17.13 -21.58 -2.88
N TYR A 130 15.91 -21.17 -3.20
CA TYR A 130 15.29 -19.99 -2.64
C TYR A 130 15.16 -20.06 -1.11
N ARG A 131 14.63 -21.13 -0.60
CA ARG A 131 14.49 -21.36 0.85
C ARG A 131 15.84 -21.37 1.56
N THR A 132 16.83 -22.02 0.98
CA THR A 132 18.18 -22.07 1.53
C THR A 132 18.78 -20.68 1.61
N ALA A 133 18.70 -19.88 0.56
CA ALA A 133 19.19 -18.51 0.54
C ALA A 133 18.49 -17.62 1.59
N CYS A 134 17.16 -17.70 1.69
CA CYS A 134 16.40 -16.97 2.69
C CYS A 134 16.75 -17.39 4.11
N SER A 135 16.93 -18.68 4.35
CA SER A 135 17.29 -19.22 5.67
C SER A 135 18.69 -18.79 6.09
N ILE A 136 19.66 -18.85 5.17
CA ILE A 136 21.04 -18.39 5.42
C ILE A 136 21.04 -16.87 5.71
N GLY A 137 20.37 -16.07 4.91
CA GLY A 137 20.27 -14.62 5.13
C GLY A 137 19.66 -14.29 6.49
N SER A 138 18.59 -14.98 6.88
CA SER A 138 17.93 -14.81 8.19
C SER A 138 18.85 -15.22 9.33
N TRP A 139 19.55 -16.33 9.19
CA TRP A 139 20.50 -16.81 10.20
C TRP A 139 21.67 -15.83 10.37
N LEU A 140 22.25 -15.37 9.28
CA LEU A 140 23.34 -14.37 9.31
C LEU A 140 22.87 -13.05 9.94
N TYR A 141 21.69 -12.56 9.60
CA TYR A 141 21.10 -11.37 10.23
C TYR A 141 21.07 -11.51 11.75
N ASN A 142 20.55 -12.63 12.25
CA ASN A 142 20.46 -12.88 13.68
C ASN A 142 21.87 -13.00 14.33
N ARG A 143 22.84 -13.57 13.63
CA ARG A 143 24.23 -13.65 14.11
C ARG A 143 24.88 -12.28 14.21
N LEU A 144 24.64 -11.40 13.22
CA LEU A 144 25.14 -10.02 13.25
C LEU A 144 24.52 -9.22 14.41
N LEU A 145 23.22 -9.37 14.67
CA LEU A 145 22.59 -8.75 15.83
C LEU A 145 23.19 -9.23 17.15
N LYS A 146 23.43 -10.53 17.28
CA LYS A 146 24.07 -11.13 18.48
C LYS A 146 25.53 -10.72 18.67
N SER A 147 26.22 -10.34 17.59
CA SER A 147 27.55 -9.76 17.64
C SER A 147 27.60 -8.30 18.05
N GLY A 148 26.44 -7.67 18.30
CA GLY A 148 26.31 -6.28 18.74
C GLY A 148 26.00 -5.27 17.64
N LEU A 149 25.82 -5.69 16.37
CA LEU A 149 25.40 -4.80 15.30
C LEU A 149 23.95 -4.33 15.50
N LYS A 150 23.67 -3.09 15.15
CA LYS A 150 22.32 -2.55 15.16
C LYS A 150 21.51 -3.08 13.97
N PRO A 151 20.16 -3.17 14.07
CA PRO A 151 19.31 -3.61 12.96
C PRO A 151 19.57 -2.86 11.65
N GLN A 152 19.82 -1.55 11.74
CA GLN A 152 20.11 -0.72 10.57
C GLN A 152 21.36 -1.16 9.78
N ASP A 153 22.33 -1.76 10.45
CA ASP A 153 23.59 -2.20 9.86
C ASP A 153 23.49 -3.68 9.43
N ALA A 154 22.84 -4.51 10.22
CA ALA A 154 22.62 -5.92 9.94
C ALA A 154 21.65 -6.19 8.77
N ARG A 155 20.69 -5.29 8.51
CA ARG A 155 19.64 -5.48 7.50
C ARG A 155 20.14 -5.62 6.07
N GLY A 156 21.38 -5.24 5.78
CA GLY A 156 21.97 -5.32 4.43
C GLY A 156 21.99 -6.72 3.82
N ILE A 157 21.94 -7.77 4.66
CA ILE A 157 21.92 -9.17 4.22
C ILE A 157 20.52 -9.80 4.16
N LEU A 158 19.47 -9.03 4.51
CA LEU A 158 18.10 -9.52 4.41
C LEU A 158 17.71 -9.75 2.97
N PRO A 159 17.00 -10.86 2.66
CA PRO A 159 16.43 -11.07 1.34
C PRO A 159 15.52 -9.91 0.94
N LEU A 160 15.52 -9.55 -0.33
CA LEU A 160 14.59 -8.54 -0.87
C LEU A 160 13.12 -8.93 -0.72
N ASP A 161 12.85 -10.21 -0.58
CA ASP A 161 11.51 -10.74 -0.32
C ASP A 161 11.14 -10.74 1.17
N THR A 162 11.96 -10.09 2.02
CA THR A 162 11.60 -9.87 3.42
C THR A 162 10.25 -9.15 3.50
N TYR A 163 9.42 -9.67 4.38
CA TYR A 163 8.11 -9.12 4.71
C TYR A 163 8.19 -7.65 5.14
N THR A 164 7.30 -6.85 4.62
CA THR A 164 7.06 -5.47 5.06
C THR A 164 5.58 -5.14 5.04
N VAL A 165 5.18 -4.18 5.85
CA VAL A 165 3.83 -3.62 5.85
C VAL A 165 3.93 -2.15 5.46
N VAL A 166 3.13 -1.77 4.49
CA VAL A 166 3.11 -0.41 3.96
C VAL A 166 1.68 0.12 3.93
N ALA A 167 1.46 1.29 4.48
CA ALA A 167 0.23 2.04 4.29
C ALA A 167 0.42 3.07 3.17
N TYR A 168 -0.42 2.98 2.16
CA TYR A 168 -0.49 3.92 1.04
C TYR A 168 -1.80 4.68 1.10
N THR A 169 -1.73 6.02 1.11
CA THR A 169 -2.91 6.90 1.11
C THR A 169 -2.87 7.80 -0.11
N TYR A 170 -3.66 7.49 -1.11
CA TYR A 170 -3.70 8.26 -2.36
C TYR A 170 -5.11 8.65 -2.75
N SER A 171 -5.23 9.71 -3.55
CA SER A 171 -6.48 10.04 -4.22
C SER A 171 -6.85 8.96 -5.24
N ILE A 172 -8.12 8.88 -5.59
CA ILE A 172 -8.57 7.95 -6.66
C ILE A 172 -7.83 8.24 -7.97
N LYS A 173 -7.56 9.52 -8.26
CA LYS A 173 -6.76 9.92 -9.42
C LYS A 173 -5.35 9.33 -9.40
N GLU A 174 -4.68 9.38 -8.27
CA GLU A 174 -3.35 8.79 -8.13
C GLU A 174 -3.39 7.26 -8.16
N TRP A 175 -4.40 6.65 -7.54
CA TRP A 175 -4.62 5.22 -7.65
C TRP A 175 -4.83 4.79 -9.10
N LYS A 176 -5.61 5.55 -9.88
CA LYS A 176 -5.76 5.31 -11.31
C LYS A 176 -4.41 5.33 -12.03
N ASN A 177 -3.57 6.32 -11.78
CA ASN A 177 -2.24 6.39 -12.36
C ASN A 177 -1.38 5.16 -11.98
N ILE A 178 -1.40 4.74 -10.74
CA ILE A 178 -0.66 3.56 -10.28
C ILE A 178 -1.20 2.28 -10.95
N ILE A 179 -2.51 2.19 -11.11
CA ILE A 179 -3.17 1.07 -11.80
C ILE A 179 -2.79 1.06 -13.28
N ASP A 180 -2.81 2.21 -13.95
CA ASP A 180 -2.39 2.34 -15.35
C ASP A 180 -0.93 1.87 -15.53
N LEU A 181 -0.05 2.26 -14.63
CA LEU A 181 1.37 1.90 -14.70
C LEU A 181 1.66 0.42 -14.38
N ARG A 182 0.95 -0.17 -13.43
CA ARG A 182 1.31 -1.49 -12.87
C ARG A 182 0.33 -2.61 -13.22
N TRP A 183 -0.93 -2.31 -13.42
CA TRP A 183 -1.93 -3.29 -13.84
C TRP A 183 -2.12 -3.29 -15.36
N HIS A 184 -2.35 -2.12 -15.95
CA HIS A 184 -2.52 -1.96 -17.40
C HIS A 184 -1.17 -1.92 -18.15
N GLU A 185 -0.06 -1.72 -17.45
CA GLU A 185 1.30 -1.79 -17.99
C GLU A 185 1.56 -0.77 -19.11
N THR A 186 0.99 0.44 -18.99
CA THR A 186 1.02 1.47 -20.03
C THR A 186 2.43 1.96 -20.40
N THR A 187 3.40 1.83 -19.50
CA THR A 187 4.80 2.26 -19.74
C THR A 187 5.77 1.09 -19.81
N GLY A 188 5.30 -0.15 -19.67
CA GLY A 188 6.12 -1.35 -19.70
C GLY A 188 5.67 -2.38 -18.67
N LYS A 189 6.16 -3.61 -18.81
CA LYS A 189 5.76 -4.72 -17.95
C LYS A 189 6.12 -4.47 -16.49
N ALA A 190 5.14 -4.58 -15.61
CA ALA A 190 5.32 -4.53 -14.18
C ALA A 190 5.86 -5.86 -13.64
N HIS A 191 6.56 -5.81 -12.50
CA HIS A 191 6.92 -7.03 -11.80
C HIS A 191 5.64 -7.79 -11.39
N PRO A 192 5.57 -9.14 -11.57
CA PRO A 192 4.35 -9.91 -11.29
C PRO A 192 3.77 -9.72 -9.89
N ASN A 193 4.62 -9.56 -8.87
CA ASN A 193 4.16 -9.31 -7.51
C ASN A 193 3.49 -7.93 -7.38
N ALA A 194 4.07 -6.88 -7.97
CA ALA A 194 3.50 -5.54 -7.96
C ALA A 194 2.17 -5.49 -8.74
N LYS A 195 2.12 -6.14 -9.89
CA LYS A 195 0.89 -6.28 -10.69
C LYS A 195 -0.23 -6.95 -9.89
N TYR A 196 0.09 -8.02 -9.15
CA TYR A 196 -0.87 -8.72 -8.31
C TYR A 196 -1.43 -7.81 -7.20
N VAL A 197 -0.55 -7.14 -6.45
CA VAL A 197 -0.95 -6.23 -5.36
C VAL A 197 -1.84 -5.09 -5.90
N VAL A 198 -1.44 -4.48 -7.02
CA VAL A 198 -2.21 -3.39 -7.64
C VAL A 198 -3.53 -3.89 -8.21
N GLY A 199 -3.58 -5.12 -8.73
CA GLY A 199 -4.81 -5.77 -9.17
C GLY A 199 -5.83 -5.92 -8.04
N ASP A 200 -5.38 -6.36 -6.86
CA ASP A 200 -6.24 -6.45 -5.68
C ASP A 200 -6.75 -5.07 -5.24
N ILE A 201 -5.87 -4.06 -5.21
CA ILE A 201 -6.25 -2.68 -4.91
C ILE A 201 -7.30 -2.18 -5.90
N ARG A 202 -7.09 -2.37 -7.22
CA ARG A 202 -8.04 -2.03 -8.27
C ARG A 202 -9.42 -2.65 -8.04
N ASN A 203 -9.44 -3.95 -7.76
CA ASN A 203 -10.69 -4.67 -7.51
C ASN A 203 -11.46 -4.10 -6.31
N ILE A 204 -10.75 -3.74 -5.25
CA ILE A 204 -11.35 -3.16 -4.05
C ILE A 204 -11.89 -1.75 -4.35
N ILE A 205 -11.12 -0.92 -5.04
CA ILE A 205 -11.56 0.44 -5.43
C ILE A 205 -12.82 0.33 -6.29
N ASN A 206 -12.79 -0.50 -7.35
CA ASN A 206 -13.92 -0.67 -8.24
C ASN A 206 -15.15 -1.19 -7.49
N LYS A 207 -14.99 -2.19 -6.63
CA LYS A 207 -16.10 -2.69 -5.81
C LYS A 207 -16.70 -1.59 -4.94
N ARG A 208 -15.85 -0.81 -4.25
CA ARG A 208 -16.32 0.24 -3.35
C ARG A 208 -16.99 1.38 -4.09
N MET A 209 -16.41 1.81 -5.21
CA MET A 209 -16.94 2.91 -6.00
C MET A 209 -18.24 2.55 -6.74
N LYS A 210 -18.42 1.28 -7.12
CA LYS A 210 -19.68 0.80 -7.74
C LYS A 210 -20.89 0.88 -6.83
N GLU A 211 -20.71 0.96 -5.53
CA GLU A 211 -21.81 1.21 -4.58
C GLU A 211 -22.46 2.57 -4.82
N TYR A 212 -21.72 3.52 -5.41
CA TYR A 212 -22.16 4.89 -5.68
C TYR A 212 -22.28 5.20 -7.18
N ILE A 213 -21.44 4.60 -7.99
CA ILE A 213 -21.34 4.80 -9.44
C ILE A 213 -21.34 3.42 -10.10
N PRO A 214 -22.48 2.90 -10.56
CA PRO A 214 -22.60 1.52 -11.04
C PRO A 214 -21.57 1.11 -12.12
N ASP A 215 -21.25 2.02 -13.03
CA ASP A 215 -20.34 1.79 -14.16
C ASP A 215 -18.89 2.18 -13.88
N PHE A 216 -18.53 2.42 -12.59
CA PHE A 216 -17.17 2.82 -12.25
C PHE A 216 -16.18 1.68 -12.51
N ASP A 217 -15.13 1.98 -13.28
CA ASP A 217 -14.00 1.09 -13.52
C ASP A 217 -12.71 1.90 -13.79
N ILE A 218 -11.61 1.51 -13.13
CA ILE A 218 -10.29 2.10 -13.30
C ILE A 218 -9.21 1.05 -13.50
#